data_0515f969f8f4f5e6db8b3840e233ca9c
#
_entry.id   0515f969f8f4f5e6db8b3840e233ca9c
#
_cell.length_a   1.000
_cell.length_b   1.000
_cell.length_c   1.000
_cell.angle_alpha   90.00
_cell.angle_beta   90.00
_cell.angle_gamma   90.00
#
_symmetry.space_group_name_H-M   'P 1'
#
loop_
_entity.id
_entity.type
_entity.pdbx_description
1 polymer ?
#
loop_
_entity_poly.entity_id
_entity_poly.type
_entity_poly.pdbx_seq_one_letter_code
_entity_poly.pdbx_strand_id
1 'polypeptide(L)'
;MHYTLGFQPHRTGGLVKYSTDLMNEQVNQGHQVFALSPAIQLCFSEKFVIRKVNSDGIEKSEIFNGLPLALFGGIKDPNAFMTNCDGGEYERYLYRVNPDIIHVHTLMGIHKEFFTVAKKLGIKIVFTTHDYYGLAPLPTFFLNGKSYDRDNTNQSWQEMSVNAWSTKKLKLFQFKFYPLLRKLTRFLKREKHISNNIAKNNQDYKNLILYYKEIFSYMDFFLFNSQLSQNVYSHNLENYVGDIIHISNSDIKKRVVCDLSRLRDKLNIAYIGPSEEYKGYFEFLKLVEALPKNKFNFSTYGHDIKENLPNYIKQYGKYNKIEISNVYKNIDILIVPSLWKETFGFIVLEALSFGVTVLASKNVGAKDFLPKENIFSDITEINENTIIGAKEIEFKLKSIKEHTFDIVRIYQNV
;
A
#
# COMPACT_ATOMS: atom_id res chain seq x y z
N MET A 1 -3.18 -19.34 -7.39
CA MET A 1 -4.23 -18.31 -7.57
C MET A 1 -3.99 -17.12 -6.67
N HIS A 2 -4.22 -15.90 -7.14
CA HIS A 2 -4.05 -14.66 -6.37
C HIS A 2 -5.36 -13.92 -6.18
N TYR A 3 -5.59 -13.36 -4.98
CA TYR A 3 -6.60 -12.35 -4.76
C TYR A 3 -5.94 -10.98 -4.56
N THR A 4 -6.24 -10.01 -5.43
CA THR A 4 -5.62 -8.68 -5.46
C THR A 4 -6.67 -7.57 -5.60
N LEU A 5 -6.29 -6.32 -5.36
CA LEU A 5 -7.19 -5.16 -5.46
C LEU A 5 -7.61 -4.83 -6.91
N GLY A 6 -6.94 -5.39 -7.91
CA GLY A 6 -7.15 -5.15 -9.32
C GLY A 6 -5.86 -4.87 -10.08
N PHE A 7 -5.98 -4.36 -11.30
CA PHE A 7 -4.88 -4.18 -12.24
C PHE A 7 -4.83 -2.75 -12.80
N GLN A 8 -3.64 -2.35 -13.29
CA GLN A 8 -3.50 -1.13 -14.07
C GLN A 8 -4.31 -1.22 -15.38
N PRO A 9 -4.82 -0.10 -15.91
CA PRO A 9 -4.71 1.28 -15.40
C PRO A 9 -5.76 1.64 -14.33
N HIS A 10 -6.72 0.77 -14.02
CA HIS A 10 -7.85 1.07 -13.15
C HIS A 10 -7.46 1.15 -11.66
N ARG A 11 -6.48 0.38 -11.25
CA ARG A 11 -5.89 0.38 -9.91
C ARG A 11 -4.38 0.61 -10.00
N THR A 12 -3.84 1.37 -9.04
CA THR A 12 -2.42 1.72 -8.97
C THR A 12 -1.95 1.64 -7.52
N GLY A 13 -0.63 1.70 -7.33
CA GLY A 13 0.00 1.66 -6.00
C GLY A 13 0.90 0.43 -5.81
N GLY A 14 1.61 0.40 -4.69
CA GLY A 14 2.62 -0.62 -4.39
C GLY A 14 2.08 -2.06 -4.39
N LEU A 15 0.91 -2.29 -3.77
CA LEU A 15 0.24 -3.59 -3.74
C LEU A 15 -0.06 -4.09 -5.17
N VAL A 16 -0.68 -3.24 -6.00
CA VAL A 16 -1.08 -3.59 -7.37
C VAL A 16 0.15 -3.89 -8.23
N LYS A 17 1.20 -3.06 -8.11
CA LYS A 17 2.46 -3.27 -8.81
C LYS A 17 3.12 -4.59 -8.39
N TYR A 18 3.26 -4.82 -7.09
CA TYR A 18 3.87 -6.02 -6.55
C TYR A 18 3.10 -7.28 -6.98
N SER A 19 1.78 -7.33 -6.74
CA SER A 19 0.98 -8.53 -7.07
C SER A 19 1.00 -8.83 -8.57
N THR A 20 0.97 -7.81 -9.43
CA THR A 20 1.07 -7.98 -10.88
C THR A 20 2.43 -8.51 -11.31
N ASP A 21 3.52 -7.95 -10.77
CA ASP A 21 4.88 -8.37 -11.11
C ASP A 21 5.17 -9.80 -10.63
N LEU A 22 4.71 -10.14 -9.41
CA LEU A 22 4.81 -11.51 -8.87
C LEU A 22 4.09 -12.51 -9.77
N MET A 23 2.85 -12.23 -10.14
CA MET A 23 2.05 -13.11 -11.02
C MET A 23 2.71 -13.28 -12.40
N ASN A 24 3.19 -12.19 -13.01
CA ASN A 24 3.88 -12.25 -14.29
C ASN A 24 5.16 -13.10 -14.20
N GLU A 25 5.93 -12.93 -13.13
CA GLU A 25 7.15 -13.71 -12.96
C GLU A 25 6.86 -15.19 -12.69
N GLN A 26 5.78 -15.52 -11.97
CA GLN A 26 5.32 -16.91 -11.84
C GLN A 26 4.93 -17.52 -13.18
N VAL A 27 4.24 -16.77 -14.05
CA VAL A 27 3.97 -17.23 -15.43
C VAL A 27 5.27 -17.48 -16.20
N ASN A 28 6.26 -16.57 -16.08
CA ASN A 28 7.58 -16.74 -16.71
C ASN A 28 8.32 -17.99 -16.20
N GLN A 29 8.06 -18.39 -14.95
CA GLN A 29 8.61 -19.60 -14.32
C GLN A 29 7.80 -20.87 -14.66
N GLY A 30 6.78 -20.77 -15.52
CA GLY A 30 5.98 -21.90 -16.02
C GLY A 30 4.79 -22.28 -15.14
N HIS A 31 4.42 -21.46 -14.16
CA HIS A 31 3.24 -21.70 -13.33
C HIS A 31 1.95 -21.27 -14.04
N GLN A 32 0.87 -22.00 -13.83
CA GLN A 32 -0.47 -21.58 -14.22
C GLN A 32 -1.01 -20.60 -13.17
N VAL A 33 -1.25 -19.35 -13.58
CA VAL A 33 -1.61 -18.26 -12.68
C VAL A 33 -3.02 -17.76 -12.92
N PHE A 34 -3.81 -17.74 -11.85
CA PHE A 34 -5.17 -17.20 -11.82
C PHE A 34 -5.24 -15.99 -10.92
N ALA A 35 -6.01 -15.00 -11.30
CA ALA A 35 -6.24 -13.81 -10.50
C ALA A 35 -7.73 -13.55 -10.30
N LEU A 36 -8.10 -13.24 -9.06
CA LEU A 36 -9.43 -12.77 -8.68
C LEU A 36 -9.31 -11.38 -8.07
N SER A 37 -10.19 -10.46 -8.48
CA SER A 37 -10.20 -9.09 -7.94
C SER A 37 -11.60 -8.54 -7.83
N PRO A 38 -11.87 -7.56 -6.95
CA PRO A 38 -13.15 -6.87 -6.91
C PRO A 38 -13.35 -6.06 -8.20
N ALA A 39 -14.53 -6.19 -8.79
CA ALA A 39 -14.96 -5.44 -9.95
C ALA A 39 -15.79 -4.21 -9.59
N ILE A 40 -16.51 -3.73 -10.56
CA ILE A 40 -17.52 -2.69 -10.42
C ILE A 40 -18.81 -3.25 -9.80
N GLN A 41 -19.64 -2.34 -9.25
CA GLN A 41 -21.01 -2.63 -8.89
C GLN A 41 -21.90 -2.58 -10.15
N LEU A 42 -22.83 -3.52 -10.30
CA LEU A 42 -23.80 -3.53 -11.40
C LEU A 42 -24.99 -2.64 -11.05
N CYS A 43 -25.41 -1.79 -11.99
CA CYS A 43 -26.49 -0.83 -11.76
C CYS A 43 -27.89 -1.48 -11.63
N PHE A 44 -28.09 -2.64 -12.27
CA PHE A 44 -29.40 -3.25 -12.42
C PHE A 44 -29.53 -4.65 -11.77
N SER A 45 -28.53 -5.06 -11.01
CA SER A 45 -28.53 -6.34 -10.30
C SER A 45 -27.71 -6.22 -9.03
N GLU A 46 -28.25 -6.73 -7.94
CA GLU A 46 -27.51 -6.89 -6.67
C GLU A 46 -26.89 -8.26 -6.54
N LYS A 47 -27.09 -9.14 -7.52
CA LYS A 47 -26.60 -10.51 -7.47
C LYS A 47 -25.08 -10.53 -7.50
N PHE A 48 -24.50 -11.15 -6.50
CA PHE A 48 -23.07 -11.50 -6.45
C PHE A 48 -22.74 -12.52 -7.53
N VAL A 49 -21.74 -12.22 -8.37
CA VAL A 49 -21.29 -13.15 -9.42
C VAL A 49 -19.80 -12.98 -9.69
N ILE A 50 -19.13 -14.08 -10.06
CA ILE A 50 -17.74 -14.09 -10.51
C ILE A 50 -17.72 -14.31 -12.03
N ARG A 51 -17.05 -13.44 -12.77
CA ARG A 51 -16.96 -13.55 -14.22
C ARG A 51 -15.50 -13.54 -14.67
N LYS A 52 -15.18 -14.40 -15.63
CA LYS A 52 -13.90 -14.34 -16.35
C LYS A 52 -13.85 -13.10 -17.22
N VAL A 53 -12.69 -12.45 -17.22
CA VAL A 53 -12.40 -11.28 -18.07
C VAL A 53 -11.24 -11.62 -19.00
N ASN A 54 -11.07 -10.83 -20.06
CA ASN A 54 -9.95 -11.03 -21.00
C ASN A 54 -8.61 -10.92 -20.26
N SER A 55 -7.67 -11.80 -20.61
CA SER A 55 -6.38 -11.95 -19.92
C SER A 55 -5.24 -12.17 -20.92
N ASP A 56 -4.10 -11.58 -20.59
CA ASP A 56 -2.83 -11.80 -21.27
C ASP A 56 -1.92 -12.60 -20.34
N GLY A 57 -1.78 -13.90 -20.57
CA GLY A 57 -0.93 -14.80 -19.77
C GLY A 57 -1.44 -15.20 -18.39
N ILE A 58 -2.18 -14.34 -17.70
CA ILE A 58 -2.81 -14.58 -16.38
C ILE A 58 -4.30 -14.70 -16.58
N GLU A 59 -4.92 -15.82 -16.17
CA GLU A 59 -6.37 -15.95 -16.22
C GLU A 59 -7.02 -15.08 -15.15
N LYS A 60 -7.73 -14.00 -15.57
CA LYS A 60 -8.35 -13.04 -14.68
C LYS A 60 -9.85 -13.28 -14.53
N SER A 61 -10.32 -13.16 -13.30
CA SER A 61 -11.75 -13.13 -12.94
C SER A 61 -12.05 -11.96 -12.03
N GLU A 62 -13.27 -11.47 -12.10
CA GLU A 62 -13.72 -10.32 -11.33
C GLU A 62 -15.00 -10.64 -10.55
N ILE A 63 -15.05 -10.12 -9.30
CA ILE A 63 -16.19 -10.17 -8.40
C ILE A 63 -17.09 -8.96 -8.65
N PHE A 64 -18.26 -9.17 -9.21
CA PHE A 64 -19.29 -8.16 -9.35
C PHE A 64 -20.23 -8.18 -8.14
N ASN A 65 -20.60 -7.02 -7.66
CA ASN A 65 -21.42 -6.83 -6.45
C ASN A 65 -20.82 -7.50 -5.19
N GLY A 66 -19.50 -7.49 -5.08
CA GLY A 66 -18.80 -7.89 -3.86
C GLY A 66 -18.98 -6.87 -2.73
N LEU A 67 -18.27 -7.08 -1.62
CA LEU A 67 -18.28 -6.15 -0.50
C LEU A 67 -17.75 -4.77 -0.93
N PRO A 68 -18.19 -3.69 -0.27
CA PRO A 68 -17.69 -2.34 -0.56
C PRO A 68 -16.18 -2.24 -0.33
N LEU A 69 -15.52 -1.35 -1.08
CA LEU A 69 -14.10 -1.07 -0.90
C LEU A 69 -13.92 0.15 0.02
N ALA A 70 -13.23 -0.01 1.13
CA ALA A 70 -12.94 1.06 2.10
C ALA A 70 -11.84 2.00 1.60
N LEU A 71 -12.02 2.61 0.42
CA LEU A 71 -10.99 3.44 -0.23
C LEU A 71 -10.89 4.87 0.32
N PHE A 72 -11.87 5.31 1.14
CA PHE A 72 -11.96 6.71 1.56
C PHE A 72 -12.40 6.83 3.03
N GLY A 73 -11.47 7.15 3.91
CA GLY A 73 -11.72 7.60 5.28
C GLY A 73 -12.29 6.54 6.23
N GLY A 74 -12.05 5.27 5.98
CA GLY A 74 -12.49 4.16 6.84
C GLY A 74 -13.85 3.56 6.44
N ILE A 75 -14.58 3.01 7.42
CA ILE A 75 -15.83 2.28 7.24
C ILE A 75 -16.96 3.02 7.98
N LYS A 76 -17.96 3.52 7.26
CA LYS A 76 -19.10 4.22 7.86
C LYS A 76 -20.23 3.27 8.30
N ASP A 77 -20.50 2.26 7.51
CA ASP A 77 -21.63 1.34 7.68
C ASP A 77 -21.10 -0.09 7.93
N PRO A 78 -20.73 -0.48 9.18
CA PRO A 78 -20.06 -1.75 9.49
C PRO A 78 -20.78 -2.97 8.90
N ASN A 79 -22.10 -3.03 9.02
CA ASN A 79 -22.90 -4.16 8.54
C ASN A 79 -22.76 -4.41 7.03
N ALA A 80 -22.53 -3.36 6.25
CA ALA A 80 -22.36 -3.50 4.79
C ALA A 80 -21.03 -4.14 4.40
N PHE A 81 -20.05 -4.18 5.29
CA PHE A 81 -18.72 -4.80 5.07
C PHE A 81 -18.62 -6.23 5.61
N MET A 82 -19.69 -6.76 6.20
CA MET A 82 -19.79 -8.14 6.67
C MET A 82 -21.09 -8.82 6.19
N THR A 83 -21.64 -8.33 5.07
CA THR A 83 -22.81 -8.94 4.43
C THR A 83 -22.44 -10.35 3.95
N ASN A 84 -23.21 -11.35 4.32
CA ASN A 84 -23.03 -12.71 3.85
C ASN A 84 -23.42 -12.84 2.38
N CYS A 85 -22.81 -13.79 1.68
CA CYS A 85 -23.20 -14.17 0.34
C CYS A 85 -23.46 -15.70 0.27
N ASP A 86 -24.10 -16.13 -0.83
CA ASP A 86 -24.14 -17.56 -1.14
C ASP A 86 -22.73 -18.03 -1.53
N GLY A 87 -22.14 -18.89 -0.70
CA GLY A 87 -20.81 -19.46 -0.93
C GLY A 87 -20.70 -20.31 -2.22
N GLY A 88 -21.83 -20.72 -2.82
CA GLY A 88 -21.86 -21.55 -4.01
C GLY A 88 -21.19 -20.92 -5.24
N GLU A 89 -21.17 -19.59 -5.38
CA GLU A 89 -20.39 -18.94 -6.45
C GLU A 89 -18.88 -19.09 -6.24
N TYR A 90 -18.41 -18.97 -5.00
CA TYR A 90 -17.00 -19.21 -4.66
C TYR A 90 -16.64 -20.68 -4.83
N GLU A 91 -17.52 -21.61 -4.42
CA GLU A 91 -17.31 -23.03 -4.56
C GLU A 91 -17.18 -23.43 -6.04
N ARG A 92 -18.10 -23.01 -6.91
CA ARG A 92 -18.01 -23.23 -8.36
C ARG A 92 -16.75 -22.63 -8.96
N TYR A 93 -16.37 -21.44 -8.53
CA TYR A 93 -15.16 -20.78 -9.01
C TYR A 93 -13.91 -21.54 -8.61
N LEU A 94 -13.77 -21.91 -7.34
CA LEU A 94 -12.59 -22.61 -6.82
C LEU A 94 -12.49 -24.04 -7.37
N TYR A 95 -13.61 -24.75 -7.56
CA TYR A 95 -13.60 -26.05 -8.26
C TYR A 95 -13.11 -25.93 -9.71
N ARG A 96 -13.54 -24.91 -10.44
CA ARG A 96 -13.10 -24.69 -11.82
C ARG A 96 -11.63 -24.34 -11.92
N VAL A 97 -11.14 -23.50 -11.03
CA VAL A 97 -9.74 -23.02 -11.02
C VAL A 97 -8.82 -24.09 -10.44
N ASN A 98 -9.31 -24.86 -9.48
CA ASN A 98 -8.59 -25.90 -8.74
C ASN A 98 -7.16 -25.48 -8.34
N PRO A 99 -6.99 -24.38 -7.56
CA PRO A 99 -5.66 -23.88 -7.25
C PRO A 99 -4.99 -24.72 -6.16
N ASP A 100 -3.69 -24.99 -6.32
CA ASP A 100 -2.88 -25.62 -5.27
C ASP A 100 -2.78 -24.73 -4.03
N ILE A 101 -2.77 -23.40 -4.26
CA ILE A 101 -2.64 -22.39 -3.20
C ILE A 101 -3.36 -21.10 -3.57
N ILE A 102 -3.87 -20.41 -2.56
CA ILE A 102 -4.44 -19.07 -2.67
C ILE A 102 -3.51 -18.07 -1.99
N HIS A 103 -3.04 -17.06 -2.74
CA HIS A 103 -2.27 -15.94 -2.21
C HIS A 103 -3.13 -14.68 -2.16
N VAL A 104 -3.38 -14.19 -0.96
CA VAL A 104 -4.23 -13.02 -0.69
C VAL A 104 -3.36 -11.77 -0.47
N HIS A 105 -3.63 -10.72 -1.21
CA HIS A 105 -2.92 -9.44 -1.13
C HIS A 105 -3.72 -8.34 -0.43
N THR A 106 -5.02 -8.52 -0.27
CA THR A 106 -5.92 -7.58 0.43
C THR A 106 -7.20 -8.30 0.85
N LEU A 107 -7.86 -7.79 1.88
CA LEU A 107 -9.19 -8.27 2.28
C LEU A 107 -10.32 -7.38 1.73
N MET A 108 -10.01 -6.32 0.98
CA MET A 108 -11.02 -5.42 0.43
C MET A 108 -11.87 -6.09 -0.64
N GLY A 109 -13.19 -6.03 -0.51
CA GLY A 109 -14.14 -6.45 -1.53
C GLY A 109 -14.46 -7.94 -1.57
N ILE A 110 -13.87 -8.76 -0.69
CA ILE A 110 -14.07 -10.21 -0.62
C ILE A 110 -14.88 -10.60 0.61
N HIS A 111 -15.80 -11.55 0.44
CA HIS A 111 -16.63 -12.08 1.53
C HIS A 111 -15.86 -13.15 2.33
N LYS A 112 -16.25 -13.33 3.59
CA LYS A 112 -15.70 -14.38 4.46
C LYS A 112 -15.92 -15.79 3.88
N GLU A 113 -17.03 -16.00 3.17
CA GLU A 113 -17.40 -17.25 2.54
C GLU A 113 -16.36 -17.77 1.54
N PHE A 114 -15.59 -16.87 0.91
CA PHE A 114 -14.44 -17.28 0.08
C PHE A 114 -13.43 -18.13 0.87
N PHE A 115 -13.09 -17.67 2.05
CA PHE A 115 -12.11 -18.33 2.91
C PHE A 115 -12.66 -19.61 3.52
N THR A 116 -13.92 -19.61 3.96
CA THR A 116 -14.57 -20.82 4.49
C THR A 116 -14.68 -21.91 3.43
N VAL A 117 -15.02 -21.55 2.19
CA VAL A 117 -15.08 -22.49 1.06
C VAL A 117 -13.68 -23.00 0.71
N ALA A 118 -12.66 -22.13 0.65
CA ALA A 118 -11.28 -22.54 0.40
C ALA A 118 -10.80 -23.56 1.44
N LYS A 119 -11.07 -23.32 2.73
CA LYS A 119 -10.72 -24.27 3.82
C LYS A 119 -11.50 -25.58 3.70
N LYS A 120 -12.79 -25.55 3.36
CA LYS A 120 -13.61 -26.75 3.11
C LYS A 120 -13.03 -27.60 1.98
N LEU A 121 -12.46 -26.97 0.96
CA LEU A 121 -11.80 -27.63 -0.18
C LEU A 121 -10.34 -28.06 0.13
N GLY A 122 -9.84 -27.81 1.32
CA GLY A 122 -8.46 -28.13 1.72
C GLY A 122 -7.40 -27.23 1.10
N ILE A 123 -7.78 -26.09 0.47
CA ILE A 123 -6.85 -25.19 -0.20
C ILE A 123 -6.13 -24.33 0.85
N LYS A 124 -4.81 -24.26 0.76
CA LYS A 124 -3.97 -23.45 1.63
C LYS A 124 -4.02 -21.99 1.24
N ILE A 125 -3.95 -21.11 2.24
CA ILE A 125 -4.10 -19.65 2.06
C ILE A 125 -2.88 -18.92 2.64
N VAL A 126 -2.18 -18.19 1.79
CA VAL A 126 -1.05 -17.33 2.15
C VAL A 126 -1.49 -15.88 2.06
N PHE A 127 -1.08 -15.04 3.00
CA PHE A 127 -1.42 -13.62 3.05
C PHE A 127 -0.19 -12.72 3.12
N THR A 128 -0.04 -11.79 2.17
CA THR A 128 1.01 -10.74 2.22
C THR A 128 0.47 -9.46 2.83
N THR A 129 1.18 -8.93 3.82
CA THR A 129 0.79 -7.77 4.62
C THR A 129 1.13 -6.44 3.93
N HIS A 130 0.35 -6.04 2.92
CA HIS A 130 0.59 -4.79 2.18
C HIS A 130 0.10 -3.54 2.89
N ASP A 131 -0.90 -3.67 3.72
CA ASP A 131 -1.50 -2.63 4.54
C ASP A 131 -2.15 -3.25 5.79
N TYR A 132 -2.87 -2.47 6.57
CA TYR A 132 -3.52 -2.94 7.80
C TYR A 132 -5.04 -3.07 7.69
N TYR A 133 -5.59 -3.10 6.47
CA TYR A 133 -7.02 -3.28 6.30
C TYR A 133 -7.48 -4.65 6.85
N GLY A 134 -8.55 -4.62 7.64
CA GLY A 134 -9.04 -5.78 8.40
C GLY A 134 -8.53 -5.79 9.84
N LEU A 135 -7.30 -5.32 10.12
CA LEU A 135 -6.90 -4.95 11.49
C LEU A 135 -7.49 -3.59 11.87
N ALA A 136 -7.68 -2.71 10.90
CA ALA A 136 -8.27 -1.38 11.07
C ALA A 136 -9.20 -1.04 9.89
N PRO A 137 -10.15 -0.11 10.07
CA PRO A 137 -10.97 0.38 8.98
C PRO A 137 -10.18 1.27 8.02
N LEU A 138 -9.06 1.85 8.47
CA LEU A 138 -8.08 2.59 7.67
C LEU A 138 -6.87 1.72 7.39
N PRO A 139 -6.48 1.51 6.12
CA PRO A 139 -5.29 0.71 5.78
C PRO A 139 -3.98 1.23 6.39
N THR A 140 -3.94 2.49 6.79
CA THR A 140 -2.75 3.13 7.38
C THR A 140 -2.66 2.99 8.90
N PHE A 141 -3.73 2.64 9.60
CA PHE A 141 -3.83 2.71 11.07
C PHE A 141 -3.48 4.11 11.64
N PHE A 142 -3.61 5.16 10.84
CA PHE A 142 -3.16 6.52 11.17
C PHE A 142 -4.20 7.55 10.76
N LEU A 143 -4.50 8.49 11.63
CA LEU A 143 -5.40 9.62 11.38
C LEU A 143 -5.03 10.82 12.24
N ASN A 144 -4.93 12.02 11.64
CA ASN A 144 -4.71 13.28 12.34
C ASN A 144 -3.54 13.23 13.36
N GLY A 145 -2.38 12.81 12.92
CA GLY A 145 -1.17 12.72 13.77
C GLY A 145 -1.14 11.55 14.75
N LYS A 146 -2.21 10.77 14.89
CA LYS A 146 -2.31 9.64 15.83
C LYS A 146 -2.20 8.29 15.12
N SER A 147 -1.33 7.40 15.63
CA SER A 147 -1.28 5.99 15.24
C SER A 147 -2.14 5.16 16.18
N TYR A 148 -2.95 4.24 15.62
CA TYR A 148 -3.87 3.39 16.37
C TYR A 148 -3.43 1.91 16.43
N ASP A 149 -2.26 1.59 15.96
CA ASP A 149 -1.77 0.22 15.80
C ASP A 149 -1.66 -0.60 17.10
N ARG A 150 -1.70 0.07 18.27
CA ARG A 150 -1.74 -0.54 19.59
C ARG A 150 -3.07 -0.38 20.32
N ASP A 151 -4.05 0.22 19.68
CA ASP A 151 -5.39 0.49 20.23
C ASP A 151 -6.46 0.03 19.24
N ASN A 152 -6.65 -1.30 19.14
CA ASN A 152 -7.62 -1.90 18.20
C ASN A 152 -8.94 -2.19 18.94
N THR A 153 -9.66 -1.13 19.26
CA THR A 153 -10.92 -1.17 20.02
C THR A 153 -12.09 -0.66 19.17
N ASN A 154 -13.32 -0.88 19.65
CA ASN A 154 -14.52 -0.29 19.05
C ASN A 154 -14.41 1.24 18.95
N GLN A 155 -13.85 1.88 19.98
CA GLN A 155 -13.67 3.34 20.01
C GLN A 155 -12.66 3.81 18.94
N SER A 156 -11.52 3.13 18.83
CA SER A 156 -10.50 3.50 17.82
C SER A 156 -11.04 3.33 16.39
N TRP A 157 -11.87 2.32 16.14
CA TRP A 157 -12.55 2.15 14.85
C TRP A 157 -13.55 3.28 14.57
N GLN A 158 -14.29 3.75 15.60
CA GLN A 158 -15.16 4.92 15.49
C GLN A 158 -14.37 6.17 15.13
N GLU A 159 -13.27 6.43 15.82
CA GLU A 159 -12.39 7.58 15.56
C GLU A 159 -11.81 7.54 14.14
N MET A 160 -11.25 6.42 13.72
CA MET A 160 -10.67 6.24 12.39
C MET A 160 -11.70 6.33 11.25
N SER A 161 -12.98 6.10 11.53
CA SER A 161 -14.04 6.09 10.52
C SER A 161 -14.88 7.37 10.50
N VAL A 162 -14.47 8.41 11.23
CA VAL A 162 -15.23 9.68 11.34
C VAL A 162 -15.42 10.37 9.97
N ASN A 163 -14.43 10.26 9.08
CA ASN A 163 -14.44 10.82 7.73
C ASN A 163 -14.88 9.81 6.66
N ALA A 164 -15.37 8.64 7.06
CA ALA A 164 -15.73 7.57 6.14
C ALA A 164 -16.91 7.96 5.24
N TRP A 165 -16.82 7.55 3.99
CA TRP A 165 -17.94 7.72 3.05
C TRP A 165 -19.01 6.66 3.29
N SER A 166 -20.28 7.04 3.11
CA SER A 166 -21.39 6.07 3.17
C SER A 166 -21.24 5.00 2.10
N THR A 167 -21.73 3.80 2.38
CA THR A 167 -21.72 2.66 1.46
C THR A 167 -22.36 2.99 0.11
N LYS A 168 -23.46 3.76 0.09
CA LYS A 168 -24.09 4.22 -1.15
C LYS A 168 -23.13 5.04 -2.00
N LYS A 169 -22.37 5.95 -1.38
CA LYS A 169 -21.35 6.75 -2.07
C LYS A 169 -20.19 5.90 -2.56
N LEU A 170 -19.68 4.97 -1.73
CA LEU A 170 -18.62 4.04 -2.13
C LEU A 170 -19.04 3.18 -3.34
N LYS A 171 -20.27 2.62 -3.31
CA LYS A 171 -20.82 1.85 -4.44
C LYS A 171 -20.91 2.69 -5.71
N LEU A 172 -21.38 3.95 -5.61
CA LEU A 172 -21.45 4.86 -6.76
C LEU A 172 -20.07 5.08 -7.40
N PHE A 173 -19.02 5.16 -6.59
CA PHE A 173 -17.64 5.31 -7.08
C PHE A 173 -17.04 4.02 -7.67
N GLN A 174 -17.69 2.88 -7.47
CA GLN A 174 -17.32 1.59 -8.06
C GLN A 174 -18.07 1.32 -9.39
N PHE A 175 -18.93 2.22 -9.89
CA PHE A 175 -19.57 2.07 -11.20
C PHE A 175 -18.60 2.34 -12.36
N LYS A 176 -18.83 1.64 -13.49
CA LYS A 176 -18.00 1.72 -14.71
C LYS A 176 -17.79 3.16 -15.24
N PHE A 177 -18.75 4.04 -15.04
CA PHE A 177 -18.72 5.42 -15.52
C PHE A 177 -18.07 6.42 -14.56
N TYR A 178 -17.61 5.98 -13.40
CA TYR A 178 -17.00 6.85 -12.41
C TYR A 178 -15.78 7.65 -12.92
N PRO A 179 -14.85 7.10 -13.73
CA PRO A 179 -13.74 7.88 -14.26
C PRO A 179 -14.17 9.10 -15.08
N LEU A 180 -15.30 8.99 -15.81
CA LEU A 180 -15.92 10.10 -16.54
C LEU A 180 -16.53 11.14 -15.59
N LEU A 181 -17.28 10.69 -14.58
CA LEU A 181 -17.85 11.55 -13.55
C LEU A 181 -16.76 12.28 -12.75
N ARG A 182 -15.64 11.64 -12.48
CA ARG A 182 -14.49 12.26 -11.79
C ARG A 182 -13.86 13.40 -12.59
N LYS A 183 -13.77 13.29 -13.92
CA LYS A 183 -13.31 14.39 -14.76
C LYS A 183 -14.27 15.59 -14.69
N LEU A 184 -15.58 15.35 -14.71
CA LEU A 184 -16.61 16.39 -14.58
C LEU A 184 -16.61 17.03 -13.18
N THR A 185 -16.47 16.25 -12.11
CA THR A 185 -16.46 16.78 -10.72
C THR A 185 -15.18 17.52 -10.35
N ARG A 186 -14.03 17.25 -11.02
CA ARG A 186 -12.81 18.06 -10.85
C ARG A 186 -13.00 19.50 -11.32
N PHE A 187 -13.78 19.72 -12.37
CA PHE A 187 -14.14 21.08 -12.84
C PHE A 187 -15.05 21.84 -11.87
N LEU A 188 -15.78 21.14 -11.01
CA LEU A 188 -16.77 21.71 -10.08
C LEU A 188 -16.27 21.84 -8.63
N LYS A 189 -15.10 21.31 -8.30
CA LYS A 189 -14.54 21.44 -6.94
C LYS A 189 -13.76 22.75 -6.79
N ARG A 190 -14.45 23.81 -6.50
CA ARG A 190 -13.96 24.90 -5.65
C ARG A 190 -13.72 24.31 -4.24
N GLU A 191 -12.58 24.65 -3.66
CA GLU A 191 -12.14 24.24 -2.33
C GLU A 191 -13.27 24.34 -1.30
N LYS A 192 -13.73 23.20 -0.79
CA LYS A 192 -14.51 23.20 0.45
C LYS A 192 -13.50 23.10 1.60
N HIS A 193 -13.33 24.19 2.32
CA HIS A 193 -12.79 24.18 3.67
C HIS A 193 -13.44 23.04 4.46
N ILE A 194 -12.62 22.14 4.99
CA ILE A 194 -13.05 21.10 5.93
C ILE A 194 -13.46 21.87 7.20
N SER A 195 -14.76 21.90 7.48
CA SER A 195 -15.26 22.44 8.74
C SER A 195 -14.79 21.50 9.85
N ASN A 196 -14.13 22.06 10.87
CA ASN A 196 -13.65 21.35 12.07
C ASN A 196 -14.78 20.90 13.03
N ASN A 197 -15.97 20.63 12.55
CA ASN A 197 -17.00 19.95 13.32
C ASN A 197 -16.66 18.45 13.31
N ILE A 198 -16.05 17.97 14.39
CA ILE A 198 -15.82 16.55 14.65
C ILE A 198 -17.19 15.89 14.78
N ALA A 199 -17.69 15.34 13.68
CA ALA A 199 -18.89 14.52 13.68
C ALA A 199 -18.57 13.27 14.53
N LYS A 200 -19.32 13.06 15.61
CA LYS A 200 -19.17 11.84 16.42
C LYS A 200 -19.73 10.66 15.61
N ASN A 201 -18.90 9.62 15.47
CA ASN A 201 -19.33 8.36 14.89
C ASN A 201 -19.70 7.40 16.02
N ASN A 202 -20.98 7.08 16.16
CA ASN A 202 -21.51 6.21 17.22
C ASN A 202 -21.80 4.77 16.73
N GLN A 203 -21.27 4.37 15.57
CA GLN A 203 -21.47 3.01 15.05
C GLN A 203 -20.78 1.97 15.94
N ASP A 204 -21.36 0.77 16.03
CA ASP A 204 -20.74 -0.36 16.73
C ASP A 204 -19.94 -1.22 15.74
N TYR A 205 -18.63 -1.33 15.97
CA TYR A 205 -17.70 -2.09 15.13
C TYR A 205 -17.31 -3.44 15.72
N LYS A 206 -17.81 -3.82 16.91
CA LYS A 206 -17.41 -5.07 17.58
C LYS A 206 -17.54 -6.30 16.69
N ASN A 207 -18.70 -6.45 16.02
CA ASN A 207 -18.95 -7.57 15.15
C ASN A 207 -18.07 -7.54 13.91
N LEU A 208 -17.75 -6.36 13.35
CA LEU A 208 -16.87 -6.22 12.20
C LEU A 208 -15.41 -6.54 12.57
N ILE A 209 -14.96 -6.15 13.75
CA ILE A 209 -13.65 -6.52 14.29
C ILE A 209 -13.54 -8.04 14.42
N LEU A 210 -14.54 -8.70 14.98
CA LEU A 210 -14.60 -10.17 15.11
C LEU A 210 -14.65 -10.85 13.73
N TYR A 211 -15.40 -10.31 12.78
CA TYR A 211 -15.49 -10.80 11.40
C TYR A 211 -14.12 -10.82 10.71
N TYR A 212 -13.32 -9.75 10.81
CA TYR A 212 -11.98 -9.73 10.24
C TYR A 212 -10.99 -10.60 11.00
N LYS A 213 -11.08 -10.68 12.34
CA LYS A 213 -10.27 -11.62 13.14
C LYS A 213 -10.52 -13.06 12.71
N GLU A 214 -11.78 -13.42 12.46
CA GLU A 214 -12.12 -14.74 11.93
C GLU A 214 -11.54 -14.95 10.53
N ILE A 215 -11.58 -13.96 9.63
CA ILE A 215 -10.95 -14.07 8.31
C ILE A 215 -9.44 -14.30 8.44
N PHE A 216 -8.75 -13.58 9.30
CA PHE A 216 -7.31 -13.78 9.52
C PHE A 216 -6.99 -15.17 10.08
N SER A 217 -7.89 -15.81 10.84
CA SER A 217 -7.69 -17.17 11.36
C SER A 217 -7.72 -18.25 10.27
N TYR A 218 -8.23 -17.95 9.08
CA TYR A 218 -8.18 -18.86 7.94
C TYR A 218 -6.84 -18.82 7.17
N MET A 219 -5.95 -17.87 7.44
CA MET A 219 -4.64 -17.78 6.79
C MET A 219 -3.71 -18.85 7.36
N ASP A 220 -3.18 -19.71 6.48
CA ASP A 220 -2.21 -20.74 6.87
C ASP A 220 -0.82 -20.13 7.10
N PHE A 221 -0.46 -19.07 6.34
CA PHE A 221 0.83 -18.44 6.45
C PHE A 221 0.81 -16.95 6.11
N PHE A 222 1.49 -16.12 6.93
CA PHE A 222 1.64 -14.70 6.71
C PHE A 222 3.03 -14.36 6.16
N LEU A 223 3.07 -13.57 5.10
CA LEU A 223 4.27 -12.98 4.53
C LEU A 223 4.35 -11.52 4.98
N PHE A 224 5.15 -11.25 6.00
CA PHE A 224 5.35 -9.89 6.50
C PHE A 224 6.39 -9.17 5.65
N ASN A 225 6.01 -8.01 5.11
CA ASN A 225 6.90 -7.24 4.23
C ASN A 225 8.14 -6.70 4.96
N SER A 226 8.09 -6.56 6.29
CA SER A 226 9.16 -6.04 7.13
C SER A 226 8.96 -6.43 8.59
N GLN A 227 9.99 -6.25 9.40
CA GLN A 227 9.91 -6.38 10.87
C GLN A 227 8.86 -5.43 11.46
N LEU A 228 8.74 -4.21 10.90
CA LEU A 228 7.72 -3.25 11.34
C LEU A 228 6.30 -3.76 11.10
N SER A 229 6.03 -4.31 9.92
CA SER A 229 4.74 -4.90 9.58
C SER A 229 4.42 -6.09 10.51
N GLN A 230 5.36 -7.01 10.70
CA GLN A 230 5.20 -8.13 11.64
C GLN A 230 4.85 -7.64 13.04
N ASN A 231 5.55 -6.64 13.57
CA ASN A 231 5.30 -6.10 14.91
C ASN A 231 3.88 -5.53 15.05
N VAL A 232 3.35 -4.84 14.03
CA VAL A 232 1.97 -4.32 14.08
C VAL A 232 0.96 -5.46 14.05
N TYR A 233 1.14 -6.45 13.18
CA TYR A 233 0.25 -7.62 13.12
C TYR A 233 0.28 -8.42 14.43
N SER A 234 1.46 -8.66 15.01
CA SER A 234 1.64 -9.38 16.27
C SER A 234 0.92 -8.74 17.48
N HIS A 235 0.76 -7.42 17.47
CA HIS A 235 0.00 -6.74 18.53
C HIS A 235 -1.52 -6.91 18.38
N ASN A 236 -2.00 -7.27 17.20
CA ASN A 236 -3.41 -7.27 16.87
C ASN A 236 -3.98 -8.67 16.58
N LEU A 237 -3.13 -9.64 16.29
CA LEU A 237 -3.51 -11.02 16.01
C LEU A 237 -2.83 -11.99 16.97
N GLU A 238 -3.59 -12.97 17.42
CA GLU A 238 -3.12 -14.12 18.18
C GLU A 238 -2.98 -15.33 17.21
N ASN A 239 -2.06 -16.23 17.54
CA ASN A 239 -1.95 -17.55 16.87
C ASN A 239 -1.83 -17.50 15.32
N TYR A 240 -0.86 -16.75 14.81
CA TYR A 240 -0.51 -16.76 13.39
C TYR A 240 0.83 -17.48 13.14
N VAL A 241 0.99 -18.03 11.95
CA VAL A 241 2.26 -18.57 11.42
C VAL A 241 2.73 -17.68 10.28
N GLY A 242 4.00 -17.31 10.22
CA GLY A 242 4.52 -16.49 9.14
C GLY A 242 5.96 -16.04 9.33
N ASP A 243 6.55 -15.53 8.27
CA ASP A 243 7.92 -15.04 8.21
C ASP A 243 8.03 -13.65 7.58
N ILE A 244 9.16 -12.99 7.85
CA ILE A 244 9.51 -11.73 7.19
C ILE A 244 10.08 -12.02 5.81
N ILE A 245 9.36 -11.61 4.78
CA ILE A 245 9.77 -11.73 3.39
C ILE A 245 9.71 -10.35 2.74
N HIS A 246 10.87 -9.71 2.66
CA HIS A 246 10.96 -8.40 2.02
C HIS A 246 10.53 -8.48 0.56
N ILE A 247 9.54 -7.68 0.20
CA ILE A 247 8.97 -7.67 -1.14
C ILE A 247 9.87 -6.95 -2.15
N SER A 248 9.77 -7.34 -3.41
CA SER A 248 10.47 -6.72 -4.54
C SER A 248 9.49 -6.48 -5.69
N ASN A 249 9.90 -5.73 -6.69
CA ASN A 249 9.13 -5.53 -7.92
C ASN A 249 10.06 -5.43 -9.14
N SER A 250 9.48 -5.39 -10.35
CA SER A 250 10.23 -5.39 -11.61
C SER A 250 11.10 -4.15 -11.82
N ASP A 251 10.88 -3.07 -11.07
CA ASP A 251 11.63 -1.83 -11.18
C ASP A 251 12.86 -1.82 -10.26
N ILE A 252 12.90 -2.73 -9.26
CA ILE A 252 14.04 -2.90 -8.34
C ILE A 252 15.12 -3.75 -9.01
N LYS A 253 16.19 -3.10 -9.42
CA LYS A 253 17.34 -3.75 -10.05
C LYS A 253 18.59 -2.91 -9.83
N LYS A 254 19.74 -3.58 -9.68
CA LYS A 254 21.05 -2.89 -9.59
C LYS A 254 21.25 -2.06 -10.86
N ARG A 255 21.54 -0.78 -10.71
CA ARG A 255 21.88 0.13 -11.79
C ARG A 255 23.31 0.63 -11.63
N VAL A 256 23.97 0.87 -12.75
CA VAL A 256 25.24 1.60 -12.71
C VAL A 256 24.88 3.08 -12.56
N VAL A 257 25.26 3.66 -11.44
CA VAL A 257 25.01 5.06 -11.13
C VAL A 257 26.30 5.84 -11.39
N CYS A 258 26.22 6.90 -12.19
CA CYS A 258 27.27 7.90 -12.24
C CYS A 258 27.13 8.78 -11.00
N ASP A 259 28.07 8.72 -10.09
CA ASP A 259 28.14 9.65 -8.96
C ASP A 259 28.36 11.08 -9.47
N LEU A 260 27.30 11.84 -9.57
CA LEU A 260 27.32 13.25 -9.96
C LEU A 260 27.40 14.19 -8.74
N SER A 261 27.32 13.66 -7.52
CA SER A 261 27.33 14.47 -6.29
C SER A 261 28.63 15.27 -6.16
N ARG A 262 29.76 14.68 -6.57
CA ARG A 262 31.09 15.30 -6.55
C ARG A 262 31.25 16.51 -7.51
N LEU A 263 30.29 16.67 -8.44
CA LEU A 263 30.29 17.77 -9.42
C LEU A 263 29.39 18.92 -8.98
N ARG A 264 28.77 18.84 -7.80
CA ARG A 264 27.78 19.82 -7.33
C ARG A 264 28.33 20.64 -6.16
N ASP A 265 28.08 21.94 -6.20
CA ASP A 265 28.39 22.86 -5.10
C ASP A 265 27.48 22.64 -3.88
N LYS A 266 26.29 22.08 -4.10
CA LYS A 266 25.27 21.83 -3.05
C LYS A 266 24.65 20.45 -3.23
N LEU A 267 24.42 19.76 -2.10
CA LEU A 267 23.67 18.51 -2.11
C LEU A 267 22.19 18.74 -2.38
N ASN A 268 21.61 17.90 -3.23
CA ASN A 268 20.19 17.91 -3.57
C ASN A 268 19.40 16.97 -2.64
N ILE A 269 18.60 17.53 -1.75
CA ILE A 269 17.73 16.82 -0.82
C ILE A 269 16.32 16.78 -1.39
N ALA A 270 15.71 15.60 -1.44
CA ALA A 270 14.41 15.43 -2.05
C ALA A 270 13.39 14.71 -1.16
N TYR A 271 12.13 15.02 -1.42
CA TYR A 271 10.97 14.23 -1.02
C TYR A 271 10.27 13.69 -2.28
N ILE A 272 9.89 12.41 -2.26
CA ILE A 272 9.11 11.78 -3.32
C ILE A 272 7.86 11.12 -2.70
N GLY A 273 6.69 11.62 -3.05
CA GLY A 273 5.42 11.08 -2.55
C GLY A 273 4.23 12.02 -2.69
N PRO A 274 3.04 11.61 -2.25
CA PRO A 274 1.86 12.49 -2.21
C PRO A 274 2.04 13.57 -1.13
N SER A 275 1.41 14.73 -1.32
CA SER A 275 1.42 15.82 -0.34
C SER A 275 0.44 15.56 0.81
N GLU A 276 0.61 14.42 1.50
CA GLU A 276 -0.28 13.93 2.55
C GLU A 276 0.45 13.85 3.89
N GLU A 277 -0.28 14.13 4.99
CA GLU A 277 0.26 14.13 6.36
C GLU A 277 0.91 12.78 6.71
N TYR A 278 0.19 11.69 6.51
CA TYR A 278 0.67 10.35 6.89
C TYR A 278 1.97 9.94 6.20
N LYS A 279 2.29 10.50 5.01
CA LYS A 279 3.56 10.29 4.30
C LYS A 279 4.67 11.25 4.75
N GLY A 280 4.37 12.16 5.68
CA GLY A 280 5.35 13.09 6.25
C GLY A 280 5.72 14.25 5.33
N TYR A 281 4.88 14.61 4.36
CA TYR A 281 5.15 15.75 3.49
C TYR A 281 5.41 17.04 4.27
N PHE A 282 4.61 17.32 5.29
CA PHE A 282 4.76 18.52 6.11
C PHE A 282 6.00 18.44 7.02
N GLU A 283 6.41 17.24 7.42
CA GLU A 283 7.67 17.03 8.15
C GLU A 283 8.88 17.35 7.28
N PHE A 284 8.85 16.97 5.99
CA PHE A 284 9.87 17.36 5.04
C PHE A 284 9.93 18.91 4.89
N LEU A 285 8.80 19.60 4.83
CA LEU A 285 8.79 21.06 4.76
C LEU A 285 9.40 21.71 6.01
N LYS A 286 9.11 21.19 7.21
CA LYS A 286 9.76 21.65 8.47
C LYS A 286 11.27 21.44 8.42
N LEU A 287 11.73 20.28 7.93
CA LEU A 287 13.18 20.04 7.76
C LEU A 287 13.81 21.05 6.81
N VAL A 288 13.16 21.30 5.68
CA VAL A 288 13.64 22.29 4.71
C VAL A 288 13.78 23.68 5.37
N GLU A 289 12.84 24.10 6.20
CA GLU A 289 12.94 25.38 6.92
C GLU A 289 14.15 25.45 7.86
N ALA A 290 14.48 24.35 8.52
CA ALA A 290 15.58 24.26 9.50
C ALA A 290 16.97 24.18 8.86
N LEU A 291 17.11 23.64 7.64
CA LEU A 291 18.40 23.44 6.99
C LEU A 291 18.93 24.69 6.26
N PRO A 292 20.28 24.88 6.17
CA PRO A 292 20.90 26.04 5.52
C PRO A 292 20.76 25.98 3.98
N LYS A 293 20.09 27.01 3.39
CA LYS A 293 19.81 27.11 1.95
C LYS A 293 21.03 27.41 1.09
N ASN A 294 22.11 27.89 1.69
CA ASN A 294 23.39 28.10 0.99
C ASN A 294 24.19 26.80 0.79
N LYS A 295 23.88 25.71 1.51
CA LYS A 295 24.55 24.37 1.42
C LYS A 295 23.73 23.32 0.69
N PHE A 296 22.41 23.45 0.68
CA PHE A 296 21.49 22.45 0.15
C PHE A 296 20.51 23.01 -0.88
N ASN A 297 20.16 22.19 -1.86
CA ASN A 297 19.04 22.39 -2.75
C ASN A 297 17.89 21.46 -2.32
N PHE A 298 16.65 21.92 -2.44
CA PHE A 298 15.48 21.16 -2.00
C PHE A 298 14.52 20.93 -3.16
N SER A 299 14.00 19.70 -3.25
CA SER A 299 13.05 19.36 -4.30
C SER A 299 11.95 18.41 -3.83
N THR A 300 10.80 18.49 -4.49
CA THR A 300 9.66 17.60 -4.25
C THR A 300 9.13 17.03 -5.56
N TYR A 301 8.69 15.74 -5.51
CA TYR A 301 8.17 14.98 -6.63
C TYR A 301 6.95 14.16 -6.23
N GLY A 302 6.15 13.72 -7.19
CA GLY A 302 5.09 12.74 -7.00
C GLY A 302 3.72 13.29 -6.63
N HIS A 303 3.56 14.61 -6.53
CA HIS A 303 2.29 15.29 -6.22
C HIS A 303 2.06 16.47 -7.16
N ASP A 304 0.86 17.05 -7.10
CA ASP A 304 0.54 18.26 -7.87
C ASP A 304 1.30 19.46 -7.30
N ILE A 305 1.77 20.35 -8.18
CA ILE A 305 2.50 21.56 -7.78
C ILE A 305 1.60 22.45 -6.91
N LYS A 306 2.14 22.95 -5.80
CA LYS A 306 1.47 23.84 -4.85
C LYS A 306 1.90 25.30 -5.11
N GLU A 307 0.94 26.22 -5.19
CA GLU A 307 1.23 27.62 -5.50
C GLU A 307 1.94 28.38 -4.37
N ASN A 308 1.81 27.94 -3.12
CA ASN A 308 2.25 28.67 -1.92
C ASN A 308 3.50 28.08 -1.23
N LEU A 309 4.40 27.42 -1.96
CA LEU A 309 5.68 26.99 -1.39
C LEU A 309 6.78 28.04 -1.62
N PRO A 310 7.75 28.13 -0.69
CA PRO A 310 8.90 29.00 -0.87
C PRO A 310 9.68 28.70 -2.15
N ASN A 311 10.20 29.73 -2.83
CA ASN A 311 10.93 29.62 -4.10
C ASN A 311 12.21 28.77 -4.03
N TYR A 312 12.75 28.54 -2.84
CA TYR A 312 13.92 27.67 -2.63
C TYR A 312 13.58 26.17 -2.64
N ILE A 313 12.28 25.81 -2.74
CA ILE A 313 11.82 24.43 -2.92
C ILE A 313 11.41 24.24 -4.38
N LYS A 314 12.18 23.45 -5.13
CA LYS A 314 11.87 23.15 -6.52
C LYS A 314 10.85 22.02 -6.61
N GLN A 315 9.67 22.32 -7.15
CA GLN A 315 8.60 21.34 -7.34
C GLN A 315 8.61 20.82 -8.77
N TYR A 316 8.70 19.47 -8.93
CA TYR A 316 8.72 18.85 -10.25
C TYR A 316 7.39 18.19 -10.63
N GLY A 317 6.43 18.12 -9.69
CA GLY A 317 5.13 17.51 -9.96
C GLY A 317 5.16 15.99 -10.06
N LYS A 318 4.14 15.43 -10.70
CA LYS A 318 4.05 13.99 -10.99
C LYS A 318 4.94 13.65 -12.17
N TYR A 319 5.56 12.47 -12.13
CA TYR A 319 6.41 11.92 -13.18
C TYR A 319 5.95 10.52 -13.60
N ASN A 320 6.35 10.10 -14.78
CA ASN A 320 6.08 8.76 -15.32
C ASN A 320 7.32 7.85 -15.21
N LYS A 321 7.14 6.57 -15.55
CA LYS A 321 8.24 5.57 -15.45
C LYS A 321 9.45 5.88 -16.35
N ILE A 322 9.26 6.57 -17.48
CA ILE A 322 10.35 6.92 -18.41
C ILE A 322 11.24 7.97 -17.77
N GLU A 323 10.66 8.85 -16.95
CA GLU A 323 11.35 9.98 -16.31
C GLU A 323 12.08 9.57 -15.01
N ILE A 324 11.82 8.37 -14.47
CA ILE A 324 12.31 7.93 -13.16
C ILE A 324 13.83 8.04 -13.03
N SER A 325 14.59 7.66 -14.07
CA SER A 325 16.05 7.80 -14.09
C SER A 325 16.51 9.25 -13.97
N ASN A 326 15.80 10.17 -14.62
CA ASN A 326 16.12 11.60 -14.54
C ASN A 326 15.76 12.19 -13.17
N VAL A 327 14.71 11.69 -12.53
CA VAL A 327 14.36 12.07 -11.16
C VAL A 327 15.50 11.73 -10.22
N TYR A 328 15.89 10.45 -10.15
CA TYR A 328 16.91 10.00 -9.20
C TYR A 328 18.33 10.53 -9.50
N LYS A 329 18.69 10.78 -10.76
CA LYS A 329 19.97 11.44 -11.11
C LYS A 329 20.12 12.84 -10.51
N ASN A 330 19.02 13.49 -10.15
CA ASN A 330 19.02 14.83 -9.58
C ASN A 330 18.88 14.83 -8.06
N ILE A 331 18.98 13.68 -7.41
CA ILE A 331 18.80 13.52 -5.95
C ILE A 331 20.07 12.91 -5.39
N ASP A 332 20.65 13.54 -4.37
CA ASP A 332 21.76 13.00 -3.61
C ASP A 332 21.25 12.30 -2.35
N ILE A 333 20.25 12.90 -1.70
CA ILE A 333 19.64 12.37 -0.49
C ILE A 333 18.11 12.38 -0.60
N LEU A 334 17.49 11.22 -0.40
CA LEU A 334 16.04 11.10 -0.30
C LEU A 334 15.64 11.04 1.18
N ILE A 335 14.71 11.92 1.57
CA ILE A 335 14.09 11.89 2.90
C ILE A 335 12.73 11.18 2.80
N VAL A 336 12.52 10.15 3.65
CA VAL A 336 11.27 9.38 3.72
C VAL A 336 10.67 9.52 5.13
N PRO A 337 9.99 10.64 5.43
CA PRO A 337 9.59 11.01 6.79
C PRO A 337 8.20 10.50 7.16
N SER A 338 7.87 9.26 6.82
CA SER A 338 6.55 8.66 7.02
C SER A 338 6.13 8.71 8.49
N LEU A 339 4.93 9.21 8.76
CA LEU A 339 4.35 9.24 10.10
C LEU A 339 3.57 7.97 10.43
N TRP A 340 2.88 7.36 9.46
CA TRP A 340 2.25 6.07 9.64
C TRP A 340 3.26 4.93 9.57
N LYS A 341 2.96 3.82 10.18
CA LYS A 341 3.79 2.60 10.12
C LYS A 341 3.65 1.93 8.75
N GLU A 342 4.41 2.41 7.79
CA GLU A 342 4.39 1.91 6.42
C GLU A 342 4.91 0.48 6.36
N THR A 343 4.09 -0.46 5.89
CA THR A 343 4.43 -1.89 5.91
C THR A 343 5.73 -2.21 5.18
N PHE A 344 6.08 -1.42 4.14
CA PHE A 344 7.34 -1.57 3.43
C PHE A 344 7.94 -0.21 3.01
N GLY A 345 7.42 0.43 1.95
CA GLY A 345 7.98 1.66 1.41
C GLY A 345 8.95 1.39 0.26
N PHE A 346 8.43 0.94 -0.89
CA PHE A 346 9.23 0.65 -2.09
C PHE A 346 10.13 1.80 -2.54
N ILE A 347 9.76 3.04 -2.22
CA ILE A 347 10.54 4.24 -2.57
C ILE A 347 11.99 4.19 -2.04
N VAL A 348 12.20 3.53 -0.88
CA VAL A 348 13.53 3.33 -0.30
C VAL A 348 14.36 2.44 -1.23
N LEU A 349 13.85 1.25 -1.59
CA LEU A 349 14.57 0.33 -2.46
C LEU A 349 14.79 0.92 -3.86
N GLU A 350 13.81 1.66 -4.34
CA GLU A 350 13.88 2.34 -5.62
C GLU A 350 15.03 3.36 -5.62
N ALA A 351 15.11 4.22 -4.61
CA ALA A 351 16.20 5.18 -4.44
C ALA A 351 17.56 4.49 -4.34
N LEU A 352 17.68 3.48 -3.48
CA LEU A 352 18.90 2.68 -3.32
C LEU A 352 19.32 1.99 -4.63
N SER A 353 18.37 1.56 -5.47
CA SER A 353 18.65 0.97 -6.78
C SER A 353 19.27 1.96 -7.77
N PHE A 354 19.16 3.26 -7.50
CA PHE A 354 19.79 4.34 -8.25
C PHE A 354 21.04 4.91 -7.54
N GLY A 355 21.47 4.34 -6.40
CA GLY A 355 22.60 4.82 -5.62
C GLY A 355 22.33 6.08 -4.82
N VAL A 356 21.06 6.43 -4.62
CA VAL A 356 20.67 7.59 -3.82
C VAL A 356 20.72 7.22 -2.34
N THR A 357 21.38 8.04 -1.52
CA THR A 357 21.39 7.90 -0.06
C THR A 357 19.99 8.18 0.50
N VAL A 358 19.53 7.33 1.41
CA VAL A 358 18.18 7.45 2.00
C VAL A 358 18.28 7.68 3.50
N LEU A 359 17.57 8.70 3.99
CA LEU A 359 17.25 8.89 5.40
C LEU A 359 15.75 8.60 5.60
N ALA A 360 15.43 7.62 6.41
CA ALA A 360 14.04 7.18 6.61
C ALA A 360 13.60 7.24 8.07
N SER A 361 12.33 7.57 8.27
CA SER A 361 11.68 7.45 9.58
C SER A 361 11.68 5.99 10.05
N LYS A 362 11.79 5.77 11.35
CA LYS A 362 11.59 4.45 12.00
C LYS A 362 10.25 3.79 11.64
N ASN A 363 9.31 4.56 11.12
CA ASN A 363 7.99 4.10 10.70
C ASN A 363 7.96 3.55 9.26
N VAL A 364 9.07 3.41 8.57
CA VAL A 364 9.15 2.84 7.22
C VAL A 364 9.68 1.41 7.32
N GLY A 365 8.95 0.43 6.81
CA GLY A 365 9.36 -0.98 6.88
C GLY A 365 10.68 -1.25 6.17
N ALA A 366 10.90 -0.66 5.01
CA ALA A 366 12.16 -0.82 4.26
C ALA A 366 13.40 -0.21 4.96
N LYS A 367 13.24 0.43 6.14
CA LYS A 367 14.40 0.77 6.99
C LYS A 367 15.25 -0.44 7.36
N ASP A 368 14.69 -1.65 7.30
CA ASP A 368 15.45 -2.89 7.55
C ASP A 368 16.69 -3.02 6.62
N PHE A 369 16.72 -2.28 5.52
CA PHE A 369 17.85 -2.19 4.59
C PHE A 369 18.80 -1.02 4.86
N LEU A 370 18.50 -0.16 5.82
CA LEU A 370 19.27 1.05 6.10
C LEU A 370 20.19 0.85 7.33
N PRO A 371 21.38 1.47 7.36
CA PRO A 371 22.17 1.54 8.57
C PRO A 371 21.43 2.39 9.62
N LYS A 372 21.73 2.13 10.89
CA LYS A 372 21.04 2.81 12.01
C LYS A 372 21.15 4.34 11.96
N GLU A 373 22.27 4.83 11.46
CA GLU A 373 22.58 6.25 11.32
C GLU A 373 21.67 6.97 10.29
N ASN A 374 21.11 6.20 9.36
CA ASN A 374 20.18 6.71 8.35
C ASN A 374 18.71 6.59 8.79
N ILE A 375 18.44 6.16 10.03
CA ILE A 375 17.09 5.99 10.57
C ILE A 375 16.85 7.03 11.66
N PHE A 376 15.79 7.81 11.54
CA PHE A 376 15.42 8.81 12.54
C PHE A 376 14.04 8.50 13.17
N SER A 377 13.85 8.94 14.40
CA SER A 377 12.57 8.84 15.11
C SER A 377 11.68 10.06 14.92
N ASP A 378 12.30 11.23 14.89
CA ASP A 378 11.65 12.52 14.67
C ASP A 378 12.44 13.34 13.65
N ILE A 379 11.75 14.14 12.83
CA ILE A 379 12.39 14.93 11.76
C ILE A 379 13.38 15.95 12.31
N THR A 380 13.22 16.37 13.55
CA THR A 380 14.12 17.33 14.23
C THR A 380 15.50 16.75 14.57
N GLU A 381 15.65 15.42 14.52
CA GLU A 381 16.96 14.76 14.66
C GLU A 381 17.86 14.99 13.43
N ILE A 382 17.26 15.35 12.28
CA ILE A 382 18.00 15.60 11.05
C ILE A 382 18.49 17.04 11.04
N ASN A 383 19.81 17.19 11.02
CA ASN A 383 20.51 18.45 10.90
C ASN A 383 21.60 18.37 9.81
N GLU A 384 22.38 19.42 9.64
CA GLU A 384 23.46 19.46 8.65
C GLU A 384 24.44 18.29 8.80
N ASN A 385 24.86 17.97 10.05
CA ASN A 385 25.80 16.87 10.31
C ASN A 385 25.19 15.51 9.98
N THR A 386 23.91 15.30 10.26
CA THR A 386 23.19 14.09 9.89
C THR A 386 23.15 13.90 8.37
N ILE A 387 22.89 14.99 7.63
CA ILE A 387 22.85 14.97 6.16
C ILE A 387 24.22 14.62 5.59
N ILE A 388 25.28 15.31 6.05
CA ILE A 388 26.66 15.09 5.56
C ILE A 388 27.20 13.72 5.99
N GLY A 389 26.81 13.25 7.18
CA GLY A 389 27.22 11.95 7.73
C GLY A 389 26.38 10.76 7.26
N ALA A 390 25.36 10.99 6.43
CA ALA A 390 24.51 9.93 5.93
C ALA A 390 25.31 8.94 5.07
N LYS A 391 25.14 7.65 5.36
CA LYS A 391 25.96 6.60 4.74
C LYS A 391 25.31 6.09 3.45
N GLU A 392 26.11 6.02 2.42
CA GLU A 392 25.79 5.24 1.23
C GLU A 392 25.77 3.75 1.58
N ILE A 393 24.92 2.98 0.92
CA ILE A 393 24.76 1.56 1.17
C ILE A 393 25.03 0.79 -0.11
N GLU A 394 26.01 -0.07 -0.05
CA GLU A 394 26.14 -1.13 -1.03
C GLU A 394 25.42 -2.37 -0.50
N PHE A 395 24.21 -2.67 -1.01
CA PHE A 395 23.53 -3.88 -0.63
C PHE A 395 22.97 -4.64 -1.84
N LYS A 396 22.80 -5.95 -1.67
CA LYS A 396 22.25 -6.81 -2.71
C LYS A 396 20.73 -6.70 -2.74
N LEU A 397 20.24 -5.97 -3.73
CA LEU A 397 18.79 -5.91 -4.03
C LEU A 397 18.32 -7.25 -4.62
N LYS A 398 17.30 -7.86 -4.02
CA LYS A 398 16.61 -9.00 -4.61
C LYS A 398 15.79 -8.54 -5.80
N SER A 399 16.03 -9.16 -6.96
CA SER A 399 15.17 -8.99 -8.12
C SER A 399 13.79 -9.63 -7.88
N ILE A 400 12.79 -9.24 -8.66
CA ILE A 400 11.48 -9.89 -8.62
C ILE A 400 11.58 -11.39 -8.93
N LYS A 401 12.50 -11.81 -9.77
CA LYS A 401 12.76 -13.21 -10.11
C LYS A 401 13.23 -14.02 -8.88
N GLU A 402 14.25 -13.52 -8.18
CA GLU A 402 14.76 -14.16 -6.96
C GLU A 402 13.68 -14.20 -5.86
N HIS A 403 12.95 -13.08 -5.71
CA HIS A 403 11.85 -13.01 -4.76
C HIS A 403 10.74 -14.03 -5.08
N THR A 404 10.39 -14.18 -6.36
CA THR A 404 9.37 -15.15 -6.77
C THR A 404 9.78 -16.60 -6.46
N PHE A 405 11.06 -16.95 -6.63
CA PHE A 405 11.56 -18.27 -6.21
C PHE A 405 11.37 -18.51 -4.71
N ASP A 406 11.67 -17.50 -3.87
CA ASP A 406 11.44 -17.62 -2.42
C ASP A 406 9.95 -17.82 -2.10
N ILE A 407 9.07 -17.07 -2.75
CA ILE A 407 7.61 -17.19 -2.56
C ILE A 407 7.10 -18.56 -2.97
N VAL A 408 7.53 -19.07 -4.13
CA VAL A 408 7.13 -20.42 -4.60
C VAL A 408 7.64 -21.51 -3.66
N ARG A 409 8.84 -21.37 -3.12
CA ARG A 409 9.39 -22.29 -2.11
C ARG A 409 8.56 -22.30 -0.83
N ILE A 410 8.06 -21.13 -0.41
CA ILE A 410 7.17 -21.04 0.75
C ILE A 410 5.85 -21.77 0.46
N TYR A 411 5.26 -21.57 -0.73
CA TYR A 411 4.04 -22.28 -1.11
C TYR A 411 4.15 -23.80 -1.03
N GLN A 412 5.33 -24.36 -1.32
CA GLN A 412 5.59 -25.81 -1.25
C GLN A 412 5.71 -26.33 0.19
N ASN A 413 5.92 -25.44 1.17
CA ASN A 413 6.13 -25.81 2.57
C ASN A 413 4.94 -25.50 3.48
N VAL A 414 3.91 -24.81 2.99
CA VAL A 414 2.66 -24.51 3.71
C VAL A 414 1.63 -25.60 3.50
#